data_d40c82837cfca26cb55a23829ce1df79
#
_entry.id   d40c82837cfca26cb55a23829ce1df79
#
_cell.length_a   1.000
_cell.length_b   1.000
_cell.length_c   1.000
_cell.angle_alpha   90.00
_cell.angle_beta   90.00
_cell.angle_gamma   90.00
#
_symmetry.space_group_name_H-M   'P 1'
#
loop_
_entity.id
_entity.type
_entity.pdbx_description
1 polymer ?
#
loop_
_entity_poly.entity_id
_entity_poly.type
_entity_poly.pdbx_seq_one_letter_code
_entity_poly.pdbx_strand_id
1 'polypeptide(L)'
;MDLMLNGKRALVTGGSKGIGRAIARQLALEGVDVVIAARNQAELDAAAAELAQETGRKIVGLAVDTQDDVSVKAVVAGTIAALGGLDILVNAAAKPGGQATPPKLAEITDALFFDDVNVKVMGYLRMAREAAPVMAAGGWGRIINISGLAVRLTGSTIGSIRNVAVAALTKNLADELGPQGINVTVVHPGTTRTEKTPGVVAARVAASGLAPEEVERRMAANVTIGRLVDMAEVADIVAFLASPRSVAINGDAIACGGGSKGAIHY
;
A
#
# COMPACT_ATOMS: atom_id res chain seq x y z
N MET A 1 5.62 1.99 -22.43
CA MET A 1 4.23 1.47 -22.57
C MET A 1 3.30 2.57 -22.04
N ASP A 2 2.32 2.98 -22.80
CA ASP A 2 1.27 3.87 -22.29
C ASP A 2 0.35 3.08 -21.36
N LEU A 3 0.24 3.51 -20.10
CA LEU A 3 -0.61 2.87 -19.09
C LEU A 3 -2.09 3.30 -19.20
N MET A 4 -2.42 4.26 -20.04
CA MET A 4 -3.78 4.77 -20.25
C MET A 4 -4.45 5.25 -18.95
N LEU A 5 -3.66 5.89 -18.07
CA LEU A 5 -4.11 6.38 -16.77
C LEU A 5 -4.48 7.87 -16.77
N ASN A 6 -4.13 8.59 -17.85
CA ASN A 6 -4.40 10.03 -17.93
C ASN A 6 -5.88 10.36 -17.71
N GLY A 7 -6.17 11.30 -16.81
CA GLY A 7 -7.51 11.72 -16.44
C GLY A 7 -8.25 10.77 -15.48
N LYS A 8 -7.63 9.69 -14.99
CA LYS A 8 -8.17 8.84 -13.93
C LYS A 8 -8.05 9.54 -12.57
N ARG A 9 -8.81 9.07 -11.59
CA ARG A 9 -8.94 9.65 -10.25
C ARG A 9 -8.65 8.58 -9.22
N ALA A 10 -7.69 8.85 -8.33
CA ALA A 10 -7.24 7.89 -7.34
C ALA A 10 -7.40 8.37 -5.90
N LEU A 11 -7.68 7.44 -5.00
CA LEU A 11 -7.57 7.59 -3.56
C LEU A 11 -6.48 6.64 -3.03
N VAL A 12 -5.45 7.20 -2.39
CA VAL A 12 -4.33 6.44 -1.83
C VAL A 12 -4.30 6.62 -0.32
N THR A 13 -4.69 5.61 0.45
CA THR A 13 -4.56 5.63 1.91
C THR A 13 -3.11 5.39 2.33
N GLY A 14 -2.64 6.01 3.42
CA GLY A 14 -1.22 5.99 3.79
C GLY A 14 -0.34 6.81 2.85
N GLY A 15 -0.91 7.76 2.11
CA GLY A 15 -0.26 8.50 1.03
C GLY A 15 0.66 9.65 1.46
N SER A 16 0.77 9.96 2.77
CA SER A 16 1.64 11.06 3.23
C SER A 16 3.13 10.72 3.23
N LYS A 17 3.52 9.44 3.24
CA LYS A 17 4.91 8.97 3.33
C LYS A 17 5.10 7.55 2.81
N GLY A 18 6.37 7.14 2.64
CA GLY A 18 6.78 5.78 2.27
C GLY A 18 6.20 5.31 0.95
N ILE A 19 5.85 4.02 0.91
CA ILE A 19 5.32 3.36 -0.29
C ILE A 19 4.05 4.03 -0.80
N GLY A 20 3.13 4.42 0.10
CA GLY A 20 1.88 5.09 -0.30
C GLY A 20 2.12 6.42 -1.01
N ARG A 21 3.06 7.25 -0.52
CA ARG A 21 3.45 8.51 -1.18
C ARG A 21 4.12 8.25 -2.53
N ALA A 22 5.00 7.24 -2.62
CA ALA A 22 5.63 6.88 -3.88
C ALA A 22 4.60 6.42 -4.93
N ILE A 23 3.58 5.66 -4.50
CA ILE A 23 2.46 5.24 -5.36
C ILE A 23 1.67 6.47 -5.83
N ALA A 24 1.31 7.37 -4.92
CA ALA A 24 0.58 8.59 -5.28
C ALA A 24 1.36 9.43 -6.30
N ARG A 25 2.68 9.58 -6.09
CA ARG A 25 3.61 10.24 -7.03
C ARG A 25 3.59 9.58 -8.41
N GLN A 26 3.77 8.25 -8.46
CA GLN A 26 3.84 7.52 -9.73
C GLN A 26 2.52 7.61 -10.50
N LEU A 27 1.38 7.44 -9.82
CA LEU A 27 0.07 7.63 -10.44
C LEU A 27 -0.10 9.05 -11.00
N ALA A 28 0.35 10.07 -10.28
CA ALA A 28 0.29 11.45 -10.74
C ALA A 28 1.18 11.69 -11.97
N LEU A 29 2.38 11.11 -12.04
CA LEU A 29 3.25 11.16 -13.22
C LEU A 29 2.60 10.50 -14.45
N GLU A 30 1.74 9.51 -14.25
CA GLU A 30 0.93 8.86 -15.30
C GLU A 30 -0.35 9.64 -15.65
N GLY A 31 -0.52 10.86 -15.11
CA GLY A 31 -1.63 11.74 -15.43
C GLY A 31 -2.89 11.57 -14.57
N VAL A 32 -2.79 10.87 -13.43
CA VAL A 32 -3.90 10.67 -12.48
C VAL A 32 -4.02 11.87 -11.54
N ASP A 33 -5.25 12.30 -11.25
CA ASP A 33 -5.53 13.19 -10.12
C ASP A 33 -5.70 12.37 -8.85
N VAL A 34 -5.06 12.78 -7.75
CA VAL A 34 -4.91 11.93 -6.58
C VAL A 34 -5.38 12.60 -5.30
N VAL A 35 -6.20 11.91 -4.52
CA VAL A 35 -6.36 12.18 -3.10
C VAL A 35 -5.40 11.28 -2.34
N ILE A 36 -4.54 11.89 -1.52
CA ILE A 36 -3.74 11.18 -0.51
C ILE A 36 -4.42 11.27 0.85
N ALA A 37 -4.52 10.15 1.55
CA ALA A 37 -5.23 10.11 2.81
C ALA A 37 -4.40 9.45 3.93
N ALA A 38 -4.40 10.07 5.12
CA ALA A 38 -3.74 9.59 6.33
C ALA A 38 -4.33 10.33 7.55
N ARG A 39 -3.84 10.04 8.76
CA ARG A 39 -4.40 10.66 9.99
C ARG A 39 -3.94 12.09 10.24
N ASN A 40 -2.76 12.47 9.78
CA ASN A 40 -2.16 13.78 10.07
C ASN A 40 -2.38 14.74 8.89
N GLN A 41 -3.26 15.72 9.05
CA GLN A 41 -3.60 16.68 8.00
C GLN A 41 -2.40 17.55 7.61
N ALA A 42 -1.60 18.02 8.54
CA ALA A 42 -0.44 18.86 8.22
C ALA A 42 0.62 18.13 7.37
N GLU A 43 0.87 16.82 7.66
CA GLU A 43 1.73 15.98 6.82
C GLU A 43 1.13 15.76 5.42
N LEU A 44 -0.20 15.64 5.33
CA LEU A 44 -0.90 15.48 4.05
C LEU A 44 -0.82 16.74 3.21
N ASP A 45 -1.04 17.91 3.81
CA ASP A 45 -0.99 19.19 3.10
C ASP A 45 0.40 19.46 2.51
N ALA A 46 1.45 19.22 3.31
CA ALA A 46 2.83 19.33 2.84
C ALA A 46 3.12 18.34 1.68
N ALA A 47 2.76 17.07 1.85
CA ALA A 47 2.98 16.05 0.83
C ALA A 47 2.17 16.35 -0.45
N ALA A 48 0.93 16.81 -0.33
CA ALA A 48 0.09 17.16 -1.47
C ALA A 48 0.68 18.34 -2.25
N ALA A 49 1.15 19.38 -1.56
CA ALA A 49 1.77 20.55 -2.19
C ALA A 49 3.05 20.17 -2.96
N GLU A 50 3.93 19.37 -2.35
CA GLU A 50 5.16 18.89 -2.99
C GLU A 50 4.86 18.03 -4.22
N LEU A 51 3.93 17.07 -4.12
CA LEU A 51 3.56 16.21 -5.24
C LEU A 51 2.87 16.99 -6.37
N ALA A 52 2.00 17.95 -6.04
CA ALA A 52 1.35 18.81 -7.04
C ALA A 52 2.36 19.67 -7.78
N GLN A 53 3.34 20.26 -7.07
CA GLN A 53 4.42 21.04 -7.69
C GLN A 53 5.28 20.18 -8.62
N GLU A 54 5.61 18.95 -8.20
CA GLU A 54 6.46 18.04 -8.98
C GLU A 54 5.78 17.52 -10.23
N THR A 55 4.50 17.16 -10.13
CA THR A 55 3.80 16.39 -11.19
C THR A 55 2.88 17.24 -12.06
N GLY A 56 2.58 18.47 -11.63
CA GLY A 56 1.60 19.33 -12.28
C GLY A 56 0.16 18.82 -12.21
N ARG A 57 -0.12 17.79 -11.38
CA ARG A 57 -1.45 17.19 -11.23
C ARG A 57 -2.18 17.73 -10.01
N LYS A 58 -3.50 17.52 -9.97
CA LYS A 58 -4.32 17.84 -8.80
C LYS A 58 -4.08 16.80 -7.72
N ILE A 59 -3.47 17.23 -6.61
CA ILE A 59 -3.23 16.40 -5.45
C ILE A 59 -3.92 17.05 -4.25
N VAL A 60 -4.73 16.28 -3.51
CA VAL A 60 -5.49 16.78 -2.35
C VAL A 60 -5.21 15.88 -1.15
N GLY A 61 -4.93 16.49 0.00
CA GLY A 61 -4.76 15.79 1.27
C GLY A 61 -6.08 15.75 2.06
N LEU A 62 -6.56 14.56 2.42
CA LEU A 62 -7.74 14.39 3.26
C LEU A 62 -7.44 13.50 4.47
N ALA A 63 -7.81 13.97 5.67
CA ALA A 63 -7.62 13.17 6.87
C ALA A 63 -8.52 11.93 6.87
N VAL A 64 -7.98 10.77 7.29
CA VAL A 64 -8.76 9.54 7.50
C VAL A 64 -8.18 8.71 8.64
N ASP A 65 -9.05 8.22 9.51
CA ASP A 65 -8.79 7.06 10.35
C ASP A 65 -9.49 5.84 9.75
N THR A 66 -8.73 4.88 9.24
CA THR A 66 -9.30 3.66 8.63
C THR A 66 -9.94 2.72 9.64
N GLN A 67 -9.78 2.97 10.94
CA GLN A 67 -10.48 2.25 12.01
C GLN A 67 -11.90 2.76 12.23
N ASP A 68 -12.23 3.96 11.75
CA ASP A 68 -13.52 4.61 11.94
C ASP A 68 -14.33 4.65 10.64
N ASP A 69 -15.52 4.06 10.68
CA ASP A 69 -16.43 3.97 9.55
C ASP A 69 -16.93 5.34 9.06
N VAL A 70 -17.17 6.27 9.99
CA VAL A 70 -17.60 7.64 9.65
C VAL A 70 -16.49 8.39 8.92
N SER A 71 -15.25 8.25 9.39
CA SER A 71 -14.07 8.84 8.76
C SER A 71 -13.84 8.27 7.36
N VAL A 72 -14.03 6.95 7.19
CA VAL A 72 -13.91 6.30 5.87
C VAL A 72 -14.96 6.80 4.88
N LYS A 73 -16.23 6.90 5.30
CA LYS A 73 -17.29 7.46 4.46
C LYS A 73 -16.99 8.90 4.07
N ALA A 74 -16.53 9.70 5.01
CA ALA A 74 -16.18 11.11 4.77
C ALA A 74 -15.03 11.27 3.75
N VAL A 75 -13.97 10.45 3.84
CA VAL A 75 -12.84 10.56 2.89
C VAL A 75 -13.22 10.12 1.48
N VAL A 76 -14.06 9.09 1.32
CA VAL A 76 -14.54 8.68 -0.01
C VAL A 76 -15.45 9.75 -0.61
N ALA A 77 -16.41 10.28 0.15
CA ALA A 77 -17.26 11.38 -0.29
C ALA A 77 -16.44 12.64 -0.63
N GLY A 78 -15.45 12.98 0.20
CA GLY A 78 -14.53 14.10 -0.05
C GLY A 78 -13.68 13.89 -1.30
N THR A 79 -13.25 12.65 -1.58
CA THR A 79 -12.54 12.30 -2.82
C THR A 79 -13.41 12.55 -4.05
N ILE A 80 -14.66 12.10 -4.01
CA ILE A 80 -15.63 12.31 -5.11
C ILE A 80 -15.88 13.80 -5.32
N ALA A 81 -16.08 14.55 -4.24
CA ALA A 81 -16.27 16.00 -4.32
C ALA A 81 -15.05 16.74 -4.89
N ALA A 82 -13.85 16.31 -4.49
CA ALA A 82 -12.61 16.94 -4.94
C ALA A 82 -12.27 16.60 -6.40
N LEU A 83 -12.45 15.34 -6.83
CA LEU A 83 -11.95 14.84 -8.12
C LEU A 83 -13.09 14.62 -9.16
N GLY A 84 -14.34 14.68 -8.76
CA GLY A 84 -15.49 14.37 -9.62
C GLY A 84 -15.76 12.88 -9.80
N GLY A 85 -15.15 12.00 -8.99
CA GLY A 85 -15.36 10.56 -9.00
C GLY A 85 -14.18 9.79 -8.42
N LEU A 86 -14.20 8.45 -8.55
CA LEU A 86 -13.17 7.57 -8.03
C LEU A 86 -13.02 6.34 -8.95
N ASP A 87 -11.85 6.19 -9.53
CA ASP A 87 -11.52 5.10 -10.47
C ASP A 87 -10.55 4.08 -9.85
N ILE A 88 -9.65 4.54 -8.97
CA ILE A 88 -8.56 3.75 -8.41
C ILE A 88 -8.52 3.93 -6.89
N LEU A 89 -8.56 2.83 -6.15
CA LEU A 89 -8.32 2.81 -4.71
C LEU A 89 -7.03 2.05 -4.42
N VAL A 90 -6.07 2.70 -3.75
CA VAL A 90 -4.89 2.04 -3.23
C VAL A 90 -4.95 2.03 -1.69
N ASN A 91 -5.09 0.85 -1.13
CA ASN A 91 -5.07 0.63 0.30
C ASN A 91 -3.62 0.39 0.77
N ALA A 92 -2.95 1.45 1.28
CA ALA A 92 -1.59 1.37 1.80
C ALA A 92 -1.46 1.81 3.28
N ALA A 93 -2.57 2.19 3.93
CA ALA A 93 -2.56 2.51 5.35
C ALA A 93 -2.32 1.25 6.20
N ALA A 94 -1.26 1.26 6.99
CA ALA A 94 -0.91 0.16 7.89
C ALA A 94 -0.03 0.67 9.04
N LYS A 95 0.04 -0.08 10.13
CA LYS A 95 1.11 0.08 11.11
C LYS A 95 2.42 -0.38 10.47
N PRO A 96 3.51 0.39 10.58
CA PRO A 96 4.79 0.01 9.99
C PRO A 96 5.27 -1.35 10.53
N GLY A 97 5.57 -2.29 9.63
CA GLY A 97 6.19 -3.57 9.98
C GLY A 97 7.71 -3.54 9.81
N GLY A 98 8.43 -4.46 10.49
CA GLY A 98 9.87 -4.65 10.30
C GLY A 98 10.77 -3.59 10.95
N GLN A 99 10.22 -2.62 11.67
CA GLN A 99 10.97 -1.57 12.37
C GLN A 99 11.30 -1.95 13.82
N ALA A 100 10.52 -2.82 14.42
CA ALA A 100 10.74 -3.35 15.78
C ALA A 100 10.75 -4.88 15.75
N THR A 101 11.34 -5.49 16.77
CA THR A 101 11.26 -6.94 16.96
C THR A 101 9.81 -7.35 17.16
N PRO A 102 9.29 -8.33 16.40
CA PRO A 102 7.93 -8.82 16.60
C PRO A 102 7.74 -9.38 18.01
N PRO A 103 6.56 -9.18 18.63
CA PRO A 103 6.26 -9.71 19.95
C PRO A 103 6.28 -11.25 19.92
N LYS A 104 6.78 -11.84 20.99
CA LYS A 104 6.70 -13.28 21.24
C LYS A 104 5.27 -13.67 21.64
N LEU A 105 4.94 -14.96 21.57
CA LEU A 105 3.59 -15.46 21.88
C LEU A 105 3.04 -14.93 23.21
N ALA A 106 3.85 -14.94 24.26
CA ALA A 106 3.43 -14.46 25.59
C ALA A 106 3.21 -12.95 25.69
N GLU A 107 3.66 -12.18 24.72
CA GLU A 107 3.54 -10.72 24.65
C GLU A 107 2.39 -10.27 23.74
N ILE A 108 1.79 -11.19 23.00
CA ILE A 108 0.64 -10.91 22.13
C ILE A 108 -0.63 -10.85 22.97
N THR A 109 -1.19 -9.64 23.07
CA THR A 109 -2.50 -9.43 23.70
C THR A 109 -3.59 -9.31 22.63
N ASP A 110 -4.85 -9.55 23.01
CA ASP A 110 -6.02 -9.35 22.14
C ASP A 110 -6.05 -7.91 21.61
N ALA A 111 -5.81 -6.93 22.48
CA ALA A 111 -5.79 -5.53 22.11
C ALA A 111 -4.74 -5.23 21.03
N LEU A 112 -3.51 -5.77 21.16
CA LEU A 112 -2.45 -5.60 20.19
C LEU A 112 -2.82 -6.24 18.84
N PHE A 113 -3.41 -7.44 18.87
CA PHE A 113 -3.84 -8.16 17.68
C PHE A 113 -4.99 -7.43 16.97
N PHE A 114 -6.07 -7.12 17.69
CA PHE A 114 -7.24 -6.47 17.10
C PHE A 114 -6.95 -5.05 16.60
N ASP A 115 -6.09 -4.29 17.27
CA ASP A 115 -5.71 -2.96 16.80
C ASP A 115 -4.96 -3.01 15.46
N ASP A 116 -4.05 -3.98 15.26
CA ASP A 116 -3.33 -4.16 14.00
C ASP A 116 -4.27 -4.62 12.86
N VAL A 117 -5.13 -5.60 13.13
CA VAL A 117 -6.12 -6.12 12.18
C VAL A 117 -7.15 -5.04 11.82
N ASN A 118 -7.60 -4.24 12.79
CA ASN A 118 -8.59 -3.18 12.56
C ASN A 118 -8.07 -2.07 11.63
N VAL A 119 -6.80 -1.67 11.78
CA VAL A 119 -6.19 -0.67 10.88
C VAL A 119 -6.09 -1.20 9.45
N LYS A 120 -5.57 -2.41 9.27
CA LYS A 120 -5.21 -2.90 7.94
C LYS A 120 -6.33 -3.71 7.29
N VAL A 121 -6.75 -4.81 7.91
CA VAL A 121 -7.72 -5.72 7.28
C VAL A 121 -9.11 -5.09 7.22
N MET A 122 -9.61 -4.64 8.37
CA MET A 122 -10.92 -3.98 8.42
C MET A 122 -10.91 -2.62 7.74
N GLY A 123 -9.80 -1.88 7.84
CA GLY A 123 -9.63 -0.60 7.13
C GLY A 123 -9.75 -0.78 5.61
N TYR A 124 -9.08 -1.78 5.04
CA TYR A 124 -9.16 -2.08 3.61
C TYR A 124 -10.55 -2.53 3.18
N LEU A 125 -11.21 -3.35 4.01
CA LEU A 125 -12.60 -3.74 3.77
C LEU A 125 -13.55 -2.53 3.77
N ARG A 126 -13.44 -1.63 4.77
CA ARG A 126 -14.26 -0.41 4.85
C ARG A 126 -14.06 0.48 3.62
N MET A 127 -12.78 0.72 3.25
CA MET A 127 -12.46 1.53 2.08
C MET A 127 -13.02 0.91 0.78
N ALA A 128 -12.87 -0.40 0.59
CA ALA A 128 -13.40 -1.09 -0.59
C ALA A 128 -14.94 -1.03 -0.63
N ARG A 129 -15.62 -1.21 0.51
CA ARG A 129 -17.07 -1.16 0.62
C ARG A 129 -17.63 0.20 0.20
N GLU A 130 -16.98 1.30 0.58
CA GLU A 130 -17.43 2.65 0.22
C GLU A 130 -17.01 3.05 -1.22
N ALA A 131 -15.88 2.55 -1.72
CA ALA A 131 -15.38 2.90 -3.06
C ALA A 131 -16.06 2.07 -4.18
N ALA A 132 -16.33 0.79 -3.95
CA ALA A 132 -16.82 -0.12 -4.98
C ALA A 132 -18.14 0.32 -5.65
N PRO A 133 -19.16 0.84 -4.94
CA PRO A 133 -20.39 1.32 -5.58
C PRO A 133 -20.14 2.45 -6.58
N VAL A 134 -19.20 3.34 -6.29
CA VAL A 134 -18.84 4.47 -7.18
C VAL A 134 -18.16 3.96 -8.46
N MET A 135 -17.24 3.02 -8.32
CA MET A 135 -16.55 2.37 -9.43
C MET A 135 -17.53 1.56 -10.29
N ALA A 136 -18.41 0.77 -9.65
CA ALA A 136 -19.42 -0.03 -10.33
C ALA A 136 -20.38 0.80 -11.17
N ALA A 137 -20.81 1.97 -10.66
CA ALA A 137 -21.65 2.91 -11.41
C ALA A 137 -20.96 3.42 -12.69
N GLY A 138 -19.61 3.52 -12.68
CA GLY A 138 -18.79 3.85 -13.84
C GLY A 138 -18.42 2.66 -14.73
N GLY A 139 -18.75 1.42 -14.34
CA GLY A 139 -18.42 0.19 -15.05
C GLY A 139 -16.92 -0.13 -15.09
N TRP A 140 -16.08 0.56 -14.29
CA TRP A 140 -14.64 0.39 -14.26
C TRP A 140 -14.05 0.77 -12.90
N GLY A 141 -13.13 -0.05 -12.40
CA GLY A 141 -12.40 0.26 -11.17
C GLY A 141 -11.15 -0.59 -10.97
N ARG A 142 -10.25 -0.08 -10.14
CA ARG A 142 -9.05 -0.79 -9.68
C ARG A 142 -8.90 -0.62 -8.18
N ILE A 143 -8.87 -1.74 -7.45
CA ILE A 143 -8.58 -1.77 -6.01
C ILE A 143 -7.27 -2.51 -5.82
N ILE A 144 -6.25 -1.84 -5.31
CA ILE A 144 -4.93 -2.42 -5.06
C ILE A 144 -4.64 -2.39 -3.56
N ASN A 145 -4.48 -3.56 -2.96
CA ASN A 145 -4.19 -3.73 -1.54
C ASN A 145 -2.69 -3.92 -1.31
N ILE A 146 -2.05 -3.06 -0.53
CA ILE A 146 -0.63 -3.20 -0.20
C ILE A 146 -0.51 -4.07 1.06
N SER A 147 -0.03 -5.29 0.90
CA SER A 147 0.16 -6.24 1.99
C SER A 147 1.63 -6.31 2.43
N GLY A 148 2.31 -7.41 2.23
CA GLY A 148 3.74 -7.60 2.52
C GLY A 148 4.17 -9.06 2.42
N LEU A 149 5.45 -9.31 2.14
CA LEU A 149 6.00 -10.66 1.98
C LEU A 149 5.96 -11.53 3.26
N ALA A 150 5.65 -10.95 4.44
CA ALA A 150 5.34 -11.74 5.62
C ALA A 150 4.13 -12.69 5.45
N VAL A 151 3.34 -12.55 4.37
CA VAL A 151 2.34 -13.54 3.94
C VAL A 151 2.95 -14.92 3.65
N ARG A 152 4.21 -14.95 3.26
CA ARG A 152 4.97 -16.16 2.87
C ARG A 152 6.11 -16.50 3.84
N LEU A 153 6.22 -15.77 4.94
CA LEU A 153 7.34 -15.88 5.90
C LEU A 153 6.79 -16.00 7.31
N THR A 154 7.51 -16.76 8.12
CA THR A 154 7.32 -16.79 9.59
C THR A 154 8.11 -15.64 10.25
N GLY A 155 8.03 -15.52 11.59
CA GLY A 155 8.76 -14.52 12.38
C GLY A 155 7.93 -13.35 12.89
N SER A 156 6.67 -13.21 12.43
CA SER A 156 5.71 -12.25 13.00
C SER A 156 4.31 -12.82 12.94
N THR A 157 3.79 -13.37 14.05
CA THR A 157 2.45 -13.97 14.11
C THR A 157 1.37 -12.99 13.62
N ILE A 158 1.31 -11.80 14.21
CA ILE A 158 0.32 -10.77 13.80
C ILE A 158 0.54 -10.35 12.35
N GLY A 159 1.80 -10.09 11.97
CA GLY A 159 2.14 -9.65 10.62
C GLY A 159 1.77 -10.66 9.54
N SER A 160 2.01 -11.95 9.77
CA SER A 160 1.66 -13.02 8.82
C SER A 160 0.13 -13.18 8.73
N ILE A 161 -0.58 -13.28 9.85
CA ILE A 161 -2.05 -13.42 9.88
C ILE A 161 -2.72 -12.27 9.14
N ARG A 162 -2.37 -11.01 9.46
CA ARG A 162 -3.00 -9.86 8.81
C ARG A 162 -2.71 -9.81 7.30
N ASN A 163 -1.50 -10.19 6.87
CA ASN A 163 -1.15 -10.15 5.45
C ASN A 163 -1.83 -11.28 4.67
N VAL A 164 -1.99 -12.47 5.25
CA VAL A 164 -2.80 -13.56 4.69
C VAL A 164 -4.28 -13.15 4.60
N ALA A 165 -4.81 -12.51 5.65
CA ALA A 165 -6.18 -12.01 5.64
C ALA A 165 -6.43 -10.98 4.52
N VAL A 166 -5.47 -10.09 4.23
CA VAL A 166 -5.57 -9.14 3.10
C VAL A 166 -5.56 -9.89 1.75
N ALA A 167 -4.77 -10.95 1.60
CA ALA A 167 -4.79 -11.76 0.36
C ALA A 167 -6.15 -12.45 0.18
N ALA A 168 -6.69 -13.05 1.26
CA ALA A 168 -8.01 -13.65 1.23
C ALA A 168 -9.12 -12.63 0.93
N LEU A 169 -9.09 -11.46 1.57
CA LEU A 169 -10.00 -10.35 1.28
C LEU A 169 -9.93 -9.95 -0.21
N THR A 170 -8.72 -9.80 -0.75
CA THR A 170 -8.51 -9.43 -2.15
C THR A 170 -9.20 -10.42 -3.11
N LYS A 171 -9.02 -11.72 -2.88
CA LYS A 171 -9.62 -12.75 -3.75
C LYS A 171 -11.15 -12.73 -3.68
N ASN A 172 -11.72 -12.63 -2.48
CA ASN A 172 -13.17 -12.56 -2.32
C ASN A 172 -13.76 -11.32 -3.00
N LEU A 173 -13.15 -10.14 -2.83
CA LEU A 173 -13.59 -8.92 -3.49
C LEU A 173 -13.44 -9.00 -5.02
N ALA A 174 -12.39 -9.64 -5.53
CA ALA A 174 -12.19 -9.81 -6.97
C ALA A 174 -13.29 -10.67 -7.61
N ASP A 175 -13.71 -11.75 -6.93
CA ASP A 175 -14.78 -12.63 -7.41
C ASP A 175 -16.14 -11.91 -7.38
N GLU A 176 -16.41 -11.12 -6.35
CA GLU A 176 -17.66 -10.38 -6.18
C GLU A 176 -17.77 -9.18 -7.15
N LEU A 177 -16.69 -8.41 -7.29
CA LEU A 177 -16.69 -7.14 -8.00
C LEU A 177 -16.26 -7.24 -9.48
N GLY A 178 -15.59 -8.34 -9.86
CA GLY A 178 -15.12 -8.58 -11.23
C GLY A 178 -16.21 -8.43 -12.29
N PRO A 179 -17.41 -9.02 -12.12
CA PRO A 179 -18.54 -8.84 -13.06
C PRO A 179 -19.00 -7.38 -13.21
N GLN A 180 -18.63 -6.50 -12.28
CA GLN A 180 -18.95 -5.06 -12.30
C GLN A 180 -17.82 -4.21 -12.93
N GLY A 181 -16.81 -4.84 -13.54
CA GLY A 181 -15.66 -4.17 -14.18
C GLY A 181 -14.56 -3.71 -13.20
N ILE A 182 -14.58 -4.21 -11.96
CA ILE A 182 -13.59 -3.83 -10.93
C ILE A 182 -12.60 -4.95 -10.73
N ASN A 183 -11.31 -4.70 -11.02
CA ASN A 183 -10.24 -5.62 -10.66
C ASN A 183 -9.73 -5.32 -9.25
N VAL A 184 -9.51 -6.37 -8.47
CA VAL A 184 -8.93 -6.28 -7.12
C VAL A 184 -7.66 -7.12 -7.06
N THR A 185 -6.54 -6.51 -6.69
CA THR A 185 -5.23 -7.18 -6.62
C THR A 185 -4.53 -6.89 -5.30
N VAL A 186 -3.60 -7.74 -4.90
CA VAL A 186 -2.74 -7.49 -3.74
C VAL A 186 -1.27 -7.48 -4.14
N VAL A 187 -0.55 -6.47 -3.67
CA VAL A 187 0.90 -6.36 -3.82
C VAL A 187 1.56 -6.71 -2.48
N HIS A 188 2.60 -7.54 -2.54
CA HIS A 188 3.40 -7.94 -1.38
C HIS A 188 4.82 -7.36 -1.47
N PRO A 189 5.07 -6.13 -0.99
CA PRO A 189 6.42 -5.61 -0.88
C PRO A 189 7.27 -6.45 0.09
N GLY A 190 8.56 -6.57 -0.23
CA GLY A 190 9.57 -7.05 0.71
C GLY A 190 10.07 -5.94 1.63
N THR A 191 11.28 -6.11 2.16
CA THR A 191 11.99 -5.02 2.83
C THR A 191 12.30 -3.94 1.80
N THR A 192 11.58 -2.84 1.90
CA THR A 192 11.62 -1.75 0.90
C THR A 192 12.37 -0.57 1.47
N ARG A 193 13.26 0.03 0.67
CA ARG A 193 13.95 1.28 0.99
C ARG A 193 12.95 2.43 0.94
N THR A 194 12.86 3.17 2.05
CA THR A 194 12.01 4.36 2.22
C THR A 194 12.83 5.46 2.89
N GLU A 195 12.25 6.64 3.08
CA GLU A 195 12.85 7.74 3.83
C GLU A 195 13.24 7.38 5.27
N LYS A 196 12.67 6.32 5.84
CA LYS A 196 13.00 5.81 7.18
C LYS A 196 14.21 4.87 7.22
N THR A 197 14.61 4.33 6.08
CA THR A 197 15.69 3.33 6.01
C THR A 197 17.01 3.83 6.61
N PRO A 198 17.47 5.09 6.40
CA PRO A 198 18.67 5.58 7.06
C PRO A 198 18.62 5.49 8.58
N GLY A 199 17.47 5.83 9.19
CA GLY A 199 17.29 5.72 10.64
C GLY A 199 17.31 4.26 11.13
N VAL A 200 16.74 3.33 10.38
CA VAL A 200 16.77 1.89 10.69
C VAL A 200 18.21 1.35 10.59
N VAL A 201 18.96 1.76 9.58
CA VAL A 201 20.38 1.40 9.44
C VAL A 201 21.19 1.94 10.60
N ALA A 202 21.04 3.24 10.93
CA ALA A 202 21.75 3.86 12.05
C ALA A 202 21.49 3.15 13.40
N ALA A 203 20.23 2.78 13.67
CA ALA A 203 19.89 2.03 14.89
C ALA A 203 20.55 0.65 14.92
N ARG A 204 20.62 -0.05 13.78
CA ARG A 204 21.30 -1.36 13.69
C ARG A 204 22.81 -1.24 13.77
N VAL A 205 23.41 -0.20 13.21
CA VAL A 205 24.83 0.14 13.38
C VAL A 205 25.16 0.33 14.86
N ALA A 206 24.37 1.13 15.57
CA ALA A 206 24.55 1.36 17.00
C ALA A 206 24.43 0.07 17.84
N ALA A 207 23.52 -0.83 17.45
CA ALA A 207 23.31 -2.10 18.17
C ALA A 207 24.36 -3.17 17.85
N SER A 208 24.97 -3.16 16.67
CA SER A 208 25.86 -4.24 16.20
C SER A 208 27.33 -3.87 16.08
N GLY A 209 27.66 -2.58 16.03
CA GLY A 209 29.01 -2.07 15.77
C GLY A 209 29.50 -2.29 14.32
N LEU A 210 28.62 -2.74 13.42
CA LEU A 210 28.96 -2.99 12.02
C LEU A 210 28.94 -1.69 11.21
N ALA A 211 29.68 -1.67 10.08
CA ALA A 211 29.60 -0.57 9.12
C ALA A 211 28.20 -0.47 8.47
N PRO A 212 27.72 0.72 8.11
CA PRO A 212 26.40 0.90 7.47
C PRO A 212 26.17 0.00 6.26
N GLU A 213 27.19 -0.13 5.39
CA GLU A 213 27.13 -0.94 4.17
C GLU A 213 26.96 -2.44 4.49
N GLU A 214 27.59 -2.91 5.57
CA GLU A 214 27.44 -4.28 6.04
C GLU A 214 26.02 -4.53 6.60
N VAL A 215 25.48 -3.56 7.32
CA VAL A 215 24.10 -3.62 7.82
C VAL A 215 23.13 -3.71 6.65
N GLU A 216 23.24 -2.84 5.63
CA GLU A 216 22.39 -2.89 4.45
C GLU A 216 22.55 -4.20 3.67
N ARG A 217 23.78 -4.70 3.50
CA ARG A 217 24.04 -5.99 2.88
C ARG A 217 23.34 -7.14 3.61
N ARG A 218 23.34 -7.12 4.95
CA ARG A 218 22.61 -8.12 5.77
C ARG A 218 21.10 -7.98 5.63
N MET A 219 20.57 -6.76 5.53
CA MET A 219 19.16 -6.54 5.27
C MET A 219 18.71 -7.11 3.92
N ALA A 220 19.60 -7.11 2.92
CA ALA A 220 19.36 -7.63 1.58
C ALA A 220 19.82 -9.08 1.39
N ALA A 221 20.34 -9.78 2.44
CA ALA A 221 20.98 -11.08 2.30
C ALA A 221 20.11 -12.15 1.62
N ASN A 222 18.80 -12.13 1.88
CA ASN A 222 17.83 -13.05 1.29
C ASN A 222 17.11 -12.51 0.06
N VAL A 223 17.50 -11.33 -0.44
CA VAL A 223 16.92 -10.74 -1.65
C VAL A 223 17.75 -11.15 -2.86
N THR A 224 17.08 -11.74 -3.87
CA THR A 224 17.80 -12.32 -5.04
C THR A 224 18.51 -11.26 -5.87
N ILE A 225 17.96 -10.05 -6.00
CA ILE A 225 18.62 -8.94 -6.72
C ILE A 225 19.80 -8.32 -5.94
N GLY A 226 20.11 -8.81 -4.73
CA GLY A 226 21.27 -8.39 -3.94
C GLY A 226 21.18 -7.02 -3.27
N ARG A 227 20.05 -6.34 -3.35
CA ARG A 227 19.77 -5.05 -2.70
C ARG A 227 18.32 -4.95 -2.22
N LEU A 228 18.02 -3.97 -1.40
CA LEU A 228 16.63 -3.64 -1.09
C LEU A 228 15.92 -3.09 -2.34
N VAL A 229 14.64 -3.39 -2.46
CA VAL A 229 13.76 -2.79 -3.45
C VAL A 229 13.45 -1.36 -3.02
N ASP A 230 13.49 -0.40 -3.94
CA ASP A 230 13.11 0.97 -3.66
C ASP A 230 11.58 1.15 -3.72
N MET A 231 11.06 2.12 -2.96
CA MET A 231 9.61 2.39 -2.94
C MET A 231 9.08 2.81 -4.32
N ALA A 232 9.92 3.42 -5.16
CA ALA A 232 9.57 3.75 -6.55
C ALA A 232 9.33 2.51 -7.40
N GLU A 233 10.16 1.45 -7.24
CA GLU A 233 10.00 0.18 -7.96
C GLU A 233 8.71 -0.55 -7.58
N VAL A 234 8.26 -0.42 -6.31
CA VAL A 234 6.93 -0.90 -5.90
C VAL A 234 5.82 -0.06 -6.53
N ALA A 235 6.01 1.26 -6.59
CA ALA A 235 5.03 2.18 -7.17
C ALA A 235 4.82 1.93 -8.68
N ASP A 236 5.87 1.60 -9.43
CA ASP A 236 5.78 1.24 -10.87
C ASP A 236 4.86 0.03 -11.09
N ILE A 237 5.00 -1.01 -10.25
CA ILE A 237 4.13 -2.18 -10.30
C ILE A 237 2.68 -1.81 -9.98
N VAL A 238 2.46 -0.96 -8.97
CA VAL A 238 1.11 -0.52 -8.61
C VAL A 238 0.49 0.34 -9.73
N ALA A 239 1.25 1.21 -10.39
CA ALA A 239 0.78 1.98 -11.54
C ALA A 239 0.37 1.06 -12.70
N PHE A 240 1.15 0.02 -12.99
CA PHE A 240 0.75 -1.00 -13.96
C PHE A 240 -0.56 -1.70 -13.57
N LEU A 241 -0.70 -2.13 -12.30
CA LEU A 241 -1.92 -2.79 -11.80
C LEU A 241 -3.14 -1.85 -11.78
N ALA A 242 -2.93 -0.55 -11.62
CA ALA A 242 -3.98 0.46 -11.71
C ALA A 242 -4.48 0.71 -13.14
N SER A 243 -3.75 0.24 -14.16
CA SER A 243 -4.05 0.50 -15.56
C SER A 243 -5.05 -0.51 -16.15
N PRO A 244 -5.75 -0.17 -17.26
CA PRO A 244 -6.53 -1.15 -18.01
C PRO A 244 -5.68 -2.26 -18.65
N ARG A 245 -4.35 -2.08 -18.75
CA ARG A 245 -3.42 -3.08 -19.29
C ARG A 245 -3.28 -4.32 -18.41
N SER A 246 -3.61 -4.20 -17.12
CA SER A 246 -3.53 -5.29 -16.15
C SER A 246 -4.81 -6.11 -15.99
N VAL A 247 -5.81 -5.94 -16.87
CA VAL A 247 -7.14 -6.56 -16.74
C VAL A 247 -7.11 -8.08 -16.53
N ALA A 248 -6.10 -8.76 -17.07
CA ALA A 248 -5.93 -10.21 -16.93
C ALA A 248 -5.49 -10.62 -15.49
N ILE A 249 -5.06 -9.68 -14.65
CA ILE A 249 -4.64 -9.93 -13.28
C ILE A 249 -5.77 -9.50 -12.35
N ASN A 250 -6.54 -10.47 -11.85
CA ASN A 250 -7.65 -10.20 -10.91
C ASN A 250 -7.70 -11.27 -9.81
N GLY A 251 -7.77 -10.84 -8.56
CA GLY A 251 -7.74 -11.72 -7.40
C GLY A 251 -6.36 -12.29 -7.06
N ASP A 252 -5.31 -11.88 -7.76
CA ASP A 252 -3.96 -12.41 -7.63
C ASP A 252 -3.05 -11.57 -6.73
N ALA A 253 -1.96 -12.21 -6.29
CA ALA A 253 -0.97 -11.67 -5.39
C ALA A 253 0.38 -11.46 -6.10
N ILE A 254 0.82 -10.22 -6.19
CA ILE A 254 2.05 -9.82 -6.85
C ILE A 254 3.16 -9.59 -5.83
N ALA A 255 4.21 -10.40 -5.86
CA ALA A 255 5.38 -10.23 -5.00
C ALA A 255 6.32 -9.16 -5.56
N CYS A 256 6.61 -8.12 -4.75
CA CYS A 256 7.49 -7.00 -5.08
C CYS A 256 8.66 -6.90 -4.08
N GLY A 257 9.37 -8.00 -3.86
CA GLY A 257 10.46 -8.06 -2.88
C GLY A 257 11.84 -8.32 -3.47
N GLY A 258 12.00 -8.25 -4.79
CA GLY A 258 13.28 -8.52 -5.45
C GLY A 258 13.69 -10.00 -5.48
N GLY A 259 12.73 -10.90 -5.24
CA GLY A 259 12.93 -12.34 -5.13
C GLY A 259 13.37 -12.80 -3.73
N SER A 260 12.97 -14.01 -3.34
CA SER A 260 13.42 -14.67 -2.10
C SER A 260 14.30 -15.84 -2.47
N LYS A 261 15.53 -15.88 -1.95
CA LYS A 261 16.49 -16.96 -2.24
C LYS A 261 15.92 -18.29 -1.75
N GLY A 262 16.02 -19.32 -2.60
CA GLY A 262 15.62 -20.67 -2.28
C GLY A 262 14.10 -20.90 -2.15
N ALA A 263 13.27 -19.93 -2.51
CA ALA A 263 11.83 -20.05 -2.46
C ALA A 263 11.22 -20.14 -3.86
N ILE A 264 10.35 -21.13 -4.07
CA ILE A 264 9.50 -21.27 -5.24
C ILE A 264 8.07 -20.94 -4.81
N HIS A 265 7.44 -19.98 -5.50
CA HIS A 265 6.07 -19.57 -5.22
C HIS A 265 5.21 -19.84 -6.47
N TYR A 266 4.10 -20.54 -6.29
CA TYR A 266 3.09 -20.86 -7.32
C TYR A 266 1.70 -20.52 -6.77
#